data_526423f8464299837880a5c6a4b83e63
#
_entry.id   526423f8464299837880a5c6a4b83e63
#
_cell.length_a   1.000
_cell.length_b   1.000
_cell.length_c   1.000
_cell.angle_alpha   90.00
_cell.angle_beta   90.00
_cell.angle_gamma   90.00
#
_symmetry.space_group_name_H-M   'P 1'
#
loop_
_entity.id
_entity.type
_entity.pdbx_description
1 polymer ?
#
loop_
_entity_poly.entity_id
_entity_poly.type
_entity_poly.pdbx_seq_one_letter_code
_entity_poly.pdbx_strand_id
1 'polypeptide(L)'
;MDIQGIFFDLGGTLRILRKEPEHQYNAMSKIAELVGTDMDPKQFHKLIDQRYDKYRDWAIDTNREAPEAELWTRWLAPEYPAERIAANAPELTYQYRQAKGKRYVIDGGVEVIDTLYKRGYTLGIISNLIGCHEIQDWLKEDGLEHYFKTVVLSSVTCIRKPDPAIYLQAVEEANVPPALCACVGDNYARDIIGAKSAGFGLNVGIDYPDNPSREIITDENRPDIIISDIRQLLDIFPKAPSVCLEAGTAKK
;
A
#
# COMPACT_ATOMS: atom_id res chain seq x y z
N MET A 1 -5.97 -12.86 21.74
CA MET A 1 -4.63 -12.36 21.40
C MET A 1 -4.55 -10.89 21.80
N ASP A 2 -3.42 -10.47 22.35
CA ASP A 2 -3.26 -9.10 22.85
C ASP A 2 -2.69 -8.18 21.75
N ILE A 3 -3.39 -8.09 20.61
CA ILE A 3 -2.97 -7.23 19.51
C ILE A 3 -2.93 -5.76 19.98
N GLN A 4 -1.85 -5.06 19.62
CA GLN A 4 -1.61 -3.65 19.94
C GLN A 4 -1.45 -2.80 18.68
N GLY A 5 -0.93 -3.39 17.59
CA GLY A 5 -0.73 -2.72 16.32
C GLY A 5 -1.55 -3.36 15.20
N ILE A 6 -2.12 -2.55 14.30
CA ILE A 6 -2.85 -3.02 13.12
C ILE A 6 -2.27 -2.34 11.89
N PHE A 7 -1.75 -3.15 10.95
CA PHE A 7 -1.10 -2.69 9.74
C PHE A 7 -1.92 -3.05 8.51
N PHE A 8 -2.23 -2.06 7.70
CA PHE A 8 -3.10 -2.17 6.54
C PHE A 8 -2.29 -2.13 5.24
N ASP A 9 -2.67 -2.98 4.28
CA ASP A 9 -2.44 -2.66 2.86
C ASP A 9 -3.38 -1.52 2.43
N LEU A 10 -3.11 -0.93 1.26
CA LEU A 10 -3.91 0.17 0.71
C LEU A 10 -4.83 -0.30 -0.41
N GLY A 11 -4.24 -0.79 -1.50
CA GLY A 11 -4.97 -1.04 -2.73
C GLY A 11 -5.80 -2.31 -2.66
N GLY A 12 -7.13 -2.23 -2.70
CA GLY A 12 -8.02 -3.36 -2.50
C GLY A 12 -8.42 -3.59 -1.04
N THR A 13 -7.74 -2.92 -0.11
CA THR A 13 -7.98 -3.01 1.34
C THR A 13 -8.64 -1.74 1.87
N LEU A 14 -7.90 -0.64 1.95
CA LEU A 14 -8.43 0.66 2.41
C LEU A 14 -8.90 1.55 1.24
N ARG A 15 -8.37 1.34 0.04
CA ARG A 15 -8.65 2.16 -1.14
C ARG A 15 -9.08 1.33 -2.33
N ILE A 16 -10.21 1.69 -2.91
CA ILE A 16 -10.81 1.02 -4.08
C ILE A 16 -10.65 1.90 -5.31
N LEU A 17 -10.20 1.29 -6.39
CA LEU A 17 -10.04 1.94 -7.69
C LEU A 17 -11.39 2.06 -8.40
N ARG A 18 -11.74 3.27 -8.85
CA ARG A 18 -12.88 3.53 -9.73
C ARG A 18 -12.39 4.08 -11.06
N LYS A 19 -12.98 3.61 -12.14
CA LYS A 19 -12.69 4.11 -13.49
C LYS A 19 -13.48 5.40 -13.73
N GLU A 20 -12.76 6.44 -14.08
CA GLU A 20 -13.30 7.75 -14.47
C GLU A 20 -12.67 8.15 -15.81
N PRO A 21 -13.33 7.91 -16.95
CA PRO A 21 -12.71 8.02 -18.28
C PRO A 21 -12.07 9.38 -18.60
N GLU A 22 -12.72 10.47 -18.18
CA GLU A 22 -12.19 11.82 -18.39
C GLU A 22 -10.94 12.07 -17.56
N HIS A 23 -10.98 11.73 -16.26
CA HIS A 23 -9.84 11.82 -15.35
C HIS A 23 -8.65 10.99 -15.88
N GLN A 24 -8.92 9.76 -16.32
CA GLN A 24 -7.89 8.87 -16.87
C GLN A 24 -7.28 9.45 -18.14
N TYR A 25 -8.09 10.01 -19.04
CA TYR A 25 -7.60 10.62 -20.29
C TYR A 25 -6.73 11.86 -20.02
N ASN A 26 -7.14 12.70 -19.10
CA ASN A 26 -6.38 13.89 -18.70
C ASN A 26 -5.00 13.49 -18.15
N ALA A 27 -4.94 12.44 -17.33
CA ALA A 27 -3.69 11.91 -16.82
C ALA A 27 -2.80 11.33 -17.93
N MET A 28 -3.37 10.56 -18.88
CA MET A 28 -2.63 10.06 -20.04
C MET A 28 -2.05 11.19 -20.90
N SER A 29 -2.84 12.26 -21.12
CA SER A 29 -2.41 13.45 -21.86
C SER A 29 -1.25 14.15 -21.16
N LYS A 30 -1.33 14.26 -19.82
CA LYS A 30 -0.25 14.85 -19.02
C LYS A 30 1.05 14.03 -19.07
N ILE A 31 0.95 12.71 -19.07
CA ILE A 31 2.13 11.84 -19.26
C ILE A 31 2.78 12.11 -20.62
N ALA A 32 2.00 12.15 -21.71
CA ALA A 32 2.51 12.41 -23.04
C ALA A 32 3.21 13.77 -23.16
N GLU A 33 2.64 14.81 -22.57
CA GLU A 33 3.22 16.15 -22.46
C GLU A 33 4.55 16.15 -21.71
N LEU A 34 4.60 15.54 -20.52
CA LEU A 34 5.79 15.50 -19.67
C LEU A 34 6.95 14.75 -20.32
N VAL A 35 6.65 13.63 -20.96
CA VAL A 35 7.64 12.86 -21.72
C VAL A 35 8.06 13.61 -22.97
N GLY A 36 7.16 14.36 -23.61
CA GLY A 36 7.39 15.10 -24.85
C GLY A 36 7.24 14.20 -26.08
N THR A 37 6.23 13.34 -26.08
CA THR A 37 5.90 12.50 -27.23
C THR A 37 4.79 13.11 -28.06
N ASP A 38 4.88 12.92 -29.40
CA ASP A 38 3.82 13.26 -30.36
C ASP A 38 2.79 12.13 -30.54
N MET A 39 2.95 11.01 -29.82
CA MET A 39 2.01 9.89 -29.88
C MET A 39 0.66 10.29 -29.26
N ASP A 40 -0.42 9.70 -29.79
CA ASP A 40 -1.74 9.78 -29.14
C ASP A 40 -1.65 9.30 -27.69
N PRO A 41 -2.22 10.05 -26.72
CA PRO A 41 -2.08 9.73 -25.29
C PRO A 41 -2.51 8.32 -24.91
N LYS A 42 -3.57 7.78 -25.51
CA LYS A 42 -4.05 6.41 -25.24
C LYS A 42 -3.09 5.36 -25.82
N GLN A 43 -2.54 5.62 -27.00
CA GLN A 43 -1.56 4.72 -27.61
C GLN A 43 -0.25 4.71 -26.82
N PHE A 44 0.20 5.88 -26.37
CA PHE A 44 1.39 5.98 -25.54
C PHE A 44 1.18 5.29 -24.18
N HIS A 45 0.03 5.53 -23.56
CA HIS A 45 -0.30 4.85 -22.29
C HIS A 45 -0.32 3.32 -22.44
N LYS A 46 -0.87 2.79 -23.53
CA LYS A 46 -0.85 1.35 -23.81
C LYS A 46 0.59 0.80 -23.94
N LEU A 47 1.49 1.57 -24.55
CA LEU A 47 2.91 1.20 -24.64
C LEU A 47 3.56 1.16 -23.24
N ILE A 48 3.28 2.19 -22.41
CA ILE A 48 3.77 2.24 -21.03
C ILE A 48 3.24 1.05 -20.23
N ASP A 49 1.96 0.68 -20.39
CA ASP A 49 1.38 -0.47 -19.68
C ASP A 49 2.10 -1.78 -20.03
N GLN A 50 2.39 -2.03 -21.29
CA GLN A 50 3.14 -3.21 -21.71
C GLN A 50 4.57 -3.25 -21.14
N ARG A 51 5.19 -2.08 -20.98
CA ARG A 51 6.50 -1.95 -20.35
C ARG A 51 6.44 -2.10 -18.83
N TYR A 52 5.38 -1.57 -18.24
CA TYR A 52 5.12 -1.73 -16.83
C TYR A 52 4.90 -3.20 -16.44
N ASP A 53 4.25 -4.00 -17.27
CA ASP A 53 4.12 -5.44 -17.04
C ASP A 53 5.50 -6.12 -16.90
N LYS A 54 6.44 -5.80 -17.79
CA LYS A 54 7.82 -6.32 -17.71
C LYS A 54 8.56 -5.83 -16.45
N TYR A 55 8.39 -4.56 -16.10
CA TYR A 55 8.93 -4.04 -14.85
C TYR A 55 8.33 -4.76 -13.63
N ARG A 56 7.02 -4.98 -13.64
CA ARG A 56 6.31 -5.67 -12.57
C ARG A 56 6.79 -7.10 -12.38
N ASP A 57 7.04 -7.82 -13.46
CA ASP A 57 7.62 -9.17 -13.41
C ASP A 57 8.98 -9.14 -12.68
N TRP A 58 9.89 -8.23 -13.11
CA TRP A 58 11.16 -8.03 -12.44
C TRP A 58 11.00 -7.68 -10.95
N ALA A 59 10.05 -6.78 -10.62
CA ALA A 59 9.83 -6.34 -9.25
C ALA A 59 9.28 -7.46 -8.35
N ILE A 60 8.46 -8.37 -8.93
CA ILE A 60 7.95 -9.57 -8.23
C ILE A 60 9.07 -10.58 -8.03
N ASP A 61 9.84 -10.89 -9.07
CA ASP A 61 10.90 -11.89 -9.02
C ASP A 61 12.04 -11.51 -8.04
N THR A 62 12.28 -10.21 -7.89
CA THR A 62 13.37 -9.70 -7.03
C THR A 62 12.91 -9.24 -5.65
N ASN A 63 11.60 -9.10 -5.40
CA ASN A 63 11.01 -8.42 -4.25
C ASN A 63 11.56 -6.99 -4.06
N ARG A 64 11.85 -6.29 -5.18
CA ARG A 64 12.41 -4.93 -5.17
C ARG A 64 11.51 -3.94 -5.89
N GLU A 65 11.58 -2.70 -5.45
CA GLU A 65 10.96 -1.54 -6.12
C GLU A 65 12.07 -0.64 -6.65
N ALA A 66 11.99 -0.26 -7.94
CA ALA A 66 12.91 0.73 -8.48
C ALA A 66 12.51 2.15 -8.02
N PRO A 67 13.48 3.03 -7.75
CA PRO A 67 13.20 4.46 -7.60
C PRO A 67 12.49 5.00 -8.85
N GLU A 68 11.61 6.00 -8.68
CA GLU A 68 10.79 6.55 -9.77
C GLU A 68 11.61 6.98 -10.99
N ALA A 69 12.77 7.60 -10.77
CA ALA A 69 13.67 7.98 -11.86
C ALA A 69 14.16 6.76 -12.66
N GLU A 70 14.55 5.67 -12.00
CA GLU A 70 14.95 4.43 -12.65
C GLU A 70 13.76 3.75 -13.34
N LEU A 71 12.60 3.69 -12.69
CA LEU A 71 11.37 3.15 -13.29
C LEU A 71 11.09 3.78 -14.66
N TRP A 72 11.19 5.10 -14.74
CA TRP A 72 10.87 5.82 -15.96
C TRP A 72 12.00 5.80 -16.99
N THR A 73 13.24 6.04 -16.60
CA THR A 73 14.37 6.12 -17.53
C THR A 73 14.81 4.77 -18.09
N ARG A 74 14.66 3.70 -17.32
CA ARG A 74 15.09 2.36 -17.71
C ARG A 74 13.96 1.52 -18.29
N TRP A 75 12.74 1.66 -17.77
CA TRP A 75 11.65 0.75 -18.07
C TRP A 75 10.55 1.38 -18.93
N LEU A 76 10.00 2.54 -18.52
CA LEU A 76 8.78 3.05 -19.11
C LEU A 76 9.00 3.95 -20.32
N ALA A 77 10.04 4.80 -20.30
CA ALA A 77 10.33 5.76 -21.35
C ALA A 77 11.84 5.84 -21.71
N PRO A 78 12.54 4.69 -21.94
CA PRO A 78 14.01 4.66 -22.10
C PRO A 78 14.51 5.35 -23.37
N GLU A 79 13.68 5.56 -24.39
CA GLU A 79 14.04 6.23 -25.65
C GLU A 79 13.99 7.77 -25.56
N TYR A 80 13.47 8.33 -24.47
CA TYR A 80 13.38 9.77 -24.28
C TYR A 80 14.57 10.32 -23.47
N PRO A 81 14.89 11.63 -23.55
CA PRO A 81 16.03 12.22 -22.86
C PRO A 81 16.00 11.94 -21.36
N ALA A 82 16.97 11.20 -20.85
CA ALA A 82 16.99 10.69 -19.47
C ALA A 82 16.91 11.81 -18.41
N GLU A 83 17.56 12.95 -18.64
CA GLU A 83 17.51 14.09 -17.72
C GLU A 83 16.08 14.64 -17.59
N ARG A 84 15.37 14.80 -18.71
CA ARG A 84 13.99 15.26 -18.71
C ARG A 84 13.08 14.25 -18.00
N ILE A 85 13.24 12.97 -18.31
CA ILE A 85 12.42 11.90 -17.72
C ILE A 85 12.67 11.81 -16.22
N ALA A 86 13.93 11.81 -15.75
CA ALA A 86 14.27 11.74 -14.35
C ALA A 86 13.74 12.95 -13.55
N ALA A 87 13.85 14.16 -14.12
CA ALA A 87 13.34 15.37 -13.49
C ALA A 87 11.81 15.37 -13.31
N ASN A 88 11.07 14.69 -14.17
CA ASN A 88 9.62 14.59 -14.14
C ASN A 88 9.11 13.27 -13.53
N ALA A 89 9.99 12.36 -13.10
CA ALA A 89 9.61 11.02 -12.69
C ALA A 89 8.55 10.95 -11.57
N PRO A 90 8.58 11.78 -10.53
CA PRO A 90 7.53 11.79 -9.50
C PRO A 90 6.16 12.14 -10.08
N GLU A 91 6.06 13.17 -10.92
CA GLU A 91 4.81 13.58 -11.54
C GLU A 91 4.37 12.56 -12.60
N LEU A 92 5.27 12.01 -13.39
CA LEU A 92 4.98 10.93 -14.33
C LEU A 92 4.39 9.70 -13.61
N THR A 93 4.96 9.32 -12.47
CA THR A 93 4.44 8.21 -11.65
C THR A 93 3.07 8.52 -11.08
N TYR A 94 2.88 9.73 -10.56
CA TYR A 94 1.58 10.18 -10.08
C TYR A 94 0.54 10.09 -11.19
N GLN A 95 0.79 10.69 -12.35
CA GLN A 95 -0.12 10.67 -13.49
C GLN A 95 -0.37 9.24 -14.03
N TYR A 96 0.65 8.38 -14.04
CA TYR A 96 0.46 6.99 -14.44
C TYR A 96 -0.52 6.24 -13.52
N ARG A 97 -0.46 6.51 -12.23
CA ARG A 97 -1.42 5.96 -11.27
C ARG A 97 -2.82 6.53 -11.45
N GLN A 98 -2.95 7.83 -11.76
CA GLN A 98 -4.24 8.47 -12.09
C GLN A 98 -4.82 7.94 -13.40
N ALA A 99 -3.98 7.62 -14.40
CA ALA A 99 -4.42 7.02 -15.65
C ALA A 99 -5.03 5.61 -15.49
N LYS A 100 -4.76 4.91 -14.40
CA LYS A 100 -5.45 3.65 -14.05
C LYS A 100 -6.87 3.86 -13.52
N GLY A 101 -7.16 5.03 -12.97
CA GLY A 101 -8.41 5.44 -12.33
C GLY A 101 -8.16 6.15 -11.00
N LYS A 102 -9.21 6.74 -10.46
CA LYS A 102 -9.18 7.43 -9.18
C LYS A 102 -9.42 6.45 -8.02
N ARG A 103 -8.73 6.65 -6.91
CA ARG A 103 -8.85 5.79 -5.73
C ARG A 103 -9.60 6.51 -4.62
N TYR A 104 -10.54 5.81 -4.03
CA TYR A 104 -11.39 6.30 -2.95
C TYR A 104 -11.23 5.40 -1.73
N VAL A 105 -11.35 5.97 -0.55
CA VAL A 105 -11.48 5.18 0.68
C VAL A 105 -12.68 4.24 0.54
N ILE A 106 -12.51 3.01 1.02
CA ILE A 106 -13.61 2.04 1.10
C ILE A 106 -14.74 2.58 1.98
N ASP A 107 -15.97 2.23 1.67
CA ASP A 107 -17.11 2.62 2.49
C ASP A 107 -16.95 2.10 3.93
N GLY A 108 -17.16 2.99 4.92
CA GLY A 108 -16.89 2.73 6.33
C GLY A 108 -15.42 2.76 6.75
N GLY A 109 -14.47 2.91 5.81
CA GLY A 109 -13.03 2.86 6.12
C GLY A 109 -12.57 3.95 7.08
N VAL A 110 -13.02 5.19 6.89
CA VAL A 110 -12.68 6.31 7.79
C VAL A 110 -13.21 6.06 9.20
N GLU A 111 -14.47 5.61 9.32
CA GLU A 111 -15.09 5.29 10.59
C GLU A 111 -14.36 4.18 11.35
N VAL A 112 -13.96 3.14 10.62
CA VAL A 112 -13.22 2.00 11.21
C VAL A 112 -11.85 2.46 11.71
N ILE A 113 -11.10 3.22 10.92
CA ILE A 113 -9.79 3.77 11.29
C ILE A 113 -9.91 4.63 12.54
N ASP A 114 -10.86 5.59 12.56
CA ASP A 114 -11.12 6.47 13.71
C ASP A 114 -11.46 5.65 14.97
N THR A 115 -12.34 4.65 14.82
CA THR A 115 -12.76 3.81 15.93
C THR A 115 -11.61 2.97 16.49
N LEU A 116 -10.80 2.34 15.65
CA LEU A 116 -9.66 1.54 16.07
C LEU A 116 -8.61 2.41 16.77
N TYR A 117 -8.34 3.60 16.25
CA TYR A 117 -7.46 4.57 16.90
C TYR A 117 -7.97 4.98 18.29
N LYS A 118 -9.26 5.33 18.43
CA LYS A 118 -9.89 5.67 19.70
C LYS A 118 -9.92 4.51 20.70
N ARG A 119 -9.91 3.27 20.21
CA ARG A 119 -9.76 2.05 21.01
C ARG A 119 -8.33 1.83 21.52
N GLY A 120 -7.37 2.65 21.07
CA GLY A 120 -5.99 2.63 21.54
C GLY A 120 -5.04 1.75 20.71
N TYR A 121 -5.44 1.30 19.51
CA TYR A 121 -4.55 0.57 18.62
C TYR A 121 -3.55 1.53 17.96
N THR A 122 -2.30 1.08 17.83
CA THR A 122 -1.32 1.70 16.93
C THR A 122 -1.63 1.28 15.51
N LEU A 123 -1.88 2.25 14.61
CA LEU A 123 -2.19 1.96 13.22
C LEU A 123 -0.99 2.25 12.31
N GLY A 124 -0.80 1.42 11.30
CA GLY A 124 0.25 1.57 10.30
C GLY A 124 -0.22 1.17 8.90
N ILE A 125 0.52 1.61 7.90
CA ILE A 125 0.33 1.24 6.49
C ILE A 125 1.59 0.56 5.98
N ILE A 126 1.43 -0.57 5.27
CA ILE A 126 2.50 -1.25 4.55
C ILE A 126 2.01 -1.55 3.13
N SER A 127 2.56 -0.87 2.12
CA SER A 127 2.03 -1.01 0.76
C SER A 127 3.10 -1.08 -0.32
N ASN A 128 2.87 -1.96 -1.31
CA ASN A 128 3.67 -2.01 -2.53
C ASN A 128 3.16 -0.95 -3.51
N LEU A 129 3.97 0.09 -3.72
CA LEU A 129 3.65 1.23 -4.58
C LEU A 129 4.86 1.69 -5.38
N ILE A 130 4.64 2.17 -6.59
CA ILE A 130 5.69 2.74 -7.46
C ILE A 130 5.97 4.22 -7.21
N GLY A 131 5.16 4.90 -6.38
CA GLY A 131 5.30 6.31 -6.02
C GLY A 131 4.77 6.59 -4.62
N CYS A 132 5.11 7.73 -4.03
CA CYS A 132 4.74 8.06 -2.66
C CYS A 132 3.76 9.25 -2.55
N HIS A 133 3.81 10.21 -3.47
CA HIS A 133 3.05 11.47 -3.34
C HIS A 133 1.54 11.25 -3.24
N GLU A 134 0.96 10.35 -4.02
CA GLU A 134 -0.47 10.05 -3.99
C GLU A 134 -0.98 9.67 -2.58
N ILE A 135 -0.14 9.03 -1.77
CA ILE A 135 -0.55 8.57 -0.44
C ILE A 135 -0.59 9.71 0.56
N GLN A 136 0.38 10.61 0.50
CA GLN A 136 0.42 11.79 1.36
C GLN A 136 -0.77 12.71 1.07
N ASP A 137 -1.05 12.97 -0.21
CA ASP A 137 -2.20 13.78 -0.63
C ASP A 137 -3.51 13.14 -0.17
N TRP A 138 -3.67 11.85 -0.39
CA TRP A 138 -4.86 11.11 0.03
C TRP A 138 -5.08 11.16 1.55
N LEU A 139 -4.05 10.86 2.34
CA LEU A 139 -4.17 10.89 3.81
C LEU A 139 -4.62 12.26 4.30
N LYS A 140 -4.12 13.32 3.68
CA LYS A 140 -4.47 14.70 4.00
C LYS A 140 -5.90 15.06 3.56
N GLU A 141 -6.29 14.71 2.32
CA GLU A 141 -7.61 14.98 1.77
C GLU A 141 -8.73 14.31 2.58
N ASP A 142 -8.51 13.06 3.01
CA ASP A 142 -9.48 12.30 3.81
C ASP A 142 -9.32 12.50 5.33
N GLY A 143 -8.40 13.39 5.78
CA GLY A 143 -8.18 13.69 7.18
C GLY A 143 -7.61 12.52 8.00
N LEU A 144 -6.92 11.59 7.34
CA LEU A 144 -6.42 10.35 7.94
C LEU A 144 -4.97 10.42 8.44
N GLU A 145 -4.26 11.51 8.19
CA GLU A 145 -2.82 11.69 8.43
C GLU A 145 -2.41 11.37 9.87
N HIS A 146 -3.21 11.83 10.84
CA HIS A 146 -2.92 11.71 12.27
C HIS A 146 -3.22 10.33 12.87
N TYR A 147 -3.88 9.45 12.15
CA TYR A 147 -4.21 8.11 12.65
C TYR A 147 -3.06 7.11 12.51
N PHE A 148 -2.24 7.26 11.47
CA PHE A 148 -1.20 6.29 11.17
C PHE A 148 0.14 6.69 11.79
N LYS A 149 0.63 5.85 12.71
CA LYS A 149 1.93 6.02 13.34
C LYS A 149 3.09 5.85 12.37
N THR A 150 2.92 4.97 11.38
CA THR A 150 3.92 4.69 10.35
C THR A 150 3.26 4.42 9.00
N VAL A 151 3.92 4.82 7.92
CA VAL A 151 3.52 4.60 6.53
C VAL A 151 4.73 4.12 5.74
N VAL A 152 4.85 2.80 5.56
CA VAL A 152 5.97 2.18 4.87
C VAL A 152 5.55 1.78 3.46
N LEU A 153 6.24 2.36 2.47
CA LEU A 153 5.95 2.19 1.05
C LEU A 153 7.17 1.59 0.34
N SER A 154 6.94 0.61 -0.54
CA SER A 154 8.03 -0.02 -1.30
C SER A 154 8.79 0.97 -2.20
N SER A 155 8.12 2.01 -2.70
CA SER A 155 8.75 3.10 -3.47
C SER A 155 9.80 3.90 -2.70
N VAL A 156 9.72 3.90 -1.36
CA VAL A 156 10.66 4.59 -0.47
C VAL A 156 11.74 3.64 0.03
N THR A 157 11.34 2.42 0.43
CA THR A 157 12.26 1.44 1.01
C THR A 157 13.03 0.62 -0.03
N CYS A 158 12.59 0.64 -1.28
CA CYS A 158 13.03 -0.25 -2.36
C CYS A 158 12.83 -1.76 -2.06
N ILE A 159 12.09 -2.09 -1.01
CA ILE A 159 11.76 -3.46 -0.58
C ILE A 159 10.24 -3.66 -0.76
N ARG A 160 9.86 -4.81 -1.32
CA ARG A 160 8.45 -5.13 -1.59
C ARG A 160 7.95 -6.29 -0.72
N LYS A 161 6.68 -6.25 -0.34
CA LYS A 161 5.95 -7.42 0.15
C LYS A 161 6.02 -8.53 -0.93
N PRO A 162 6.25 -9.80 -0.57
CA PRO A 162 6.22 -10.39 0.76
C PRO A 162 7.53 -10.42 1.55
N ASP A 163 8.60 -9.70 1.14
CA ASP A 163 9.84 -9.66 1.90
C ASP A 163 9.54 -9.19 3.35
N PRO A 164 9.87 -9.99 4.39
CA PRO A 164 9.57 -9.64 5.78
C PRO A 164 10.24 -8.35 6.26
N ALA A 165 11.31 -7.90 5.59
CA ALA A 165 12.03 -6.69 5.99
C ALA A 165 11.14 -5.43 5.95
N ILE A 166 10.20 -5.31 5.00
CA ILE A 166 9.29 -4.15 4.93
C ILE A 166 8.31 -4.13 6.11
N TYR A 167 7.90 -5.31 6.61
CA TYR A 167 7.04 -5.44 7.79
C TYR A 167 7.81 -5.14 9.07
N LEU A 168 9.03 -5.66 9.19
CA LEU A 168 9.90 -5.43 10.35
C LEU A 168 10.25 -3.95 10.49
N GLN A 169 10.51 -3.25 9.39
CA GLN A 169 10.68 -1.80 9.42
C GLN A 169 9.43 -1.10 9.97
N ALA A 170 8.24 -1.47 9.51
CA ALA A 170 6.99 -0.83 9.95
C ALA A 170 6.73 -1.04 11.45
N VAL A 171 6.97 -2.23 11.99
CA VAL A 171 6.75 -2.50 13.42
C VAL A 171 7.82 -1.85 14.30
N GLU A 172 9.05 -1.72 13.81
CA GLU A 172 10.11 -0.96 14.48
C GLU A 172 9.76 0.52 14.59
N GLU A 173 9.36 1.16 13.49
CA GLU A 173 8.90 2.57 13.50
C GLU A 173 7.67 2.78 14.38
N ALA A 174 6.75 1.81 14.41
CA ALA A 174 5.56 1.84 15.27
C ALA A 174 5.87 1.56 16.73
N ASN A 175 7.03 0.98 17.04
CA ASN A 175 7.44 0.51 18.36
C ASN A 175 6.45 -0.51 18.97
N VAL A 176 6.03 -1.50 18.17
CA VAL A 176 5.16 -2.60 18.58
C VAL A 176 5.81 -3.92 18.20
N PRO A 177 5.95 -4.90 19.11
CA PRO A 177 6.50 -6.21 18.77
C PRO A 177 5.68 -6.93 17.68
N PRO A 178 6.31 -7.61 16.70
CA PRO A 178 5.60 -8.30 15.61
C PRO A 178 4.48 -9.23 16.09
N ALA A 179 4.73 -10.02 17.13
CA ALA A 179 3.76 -10.96 17.69
C ALA A 179 2.48 -10.29 18.25
N LEU A 180 2.52 -8.98 18.51
CA LEU A 180 1.38 -8.16 18.97
C LEU A 180 0.79 -7.32 17.83
N CYS A 181 1.17 -7.61 16.58
CA CYS A 181 0.69 -6.92 15.39
C CYS A 181 -0.29 -7.79 14.59
N ALA A 182 -1.27 -7.14 14.00
CA ALA A 182 -2.14 -7.72 12.99
C ALA A 182 -1.86 -7.11 11.61
N CYS A 183 -1.89 -7.93 10.57
CA CYS A 183 -1.90 -7.51 9.17
C CYS A 183 -3.31 -7.60 8.61
N VAL A 184 -3.72 -6.60 7.83
CA VAL A 184 -5.01 -6.55 7.11
C VAL A 184 -4.71 -6.30 5.64
N GLY A 185 -5.07 -7.24 4.74
CA GLY A 185 -4.76 -7.10 3.31
C GLY A 185 -5.58 -8.03 2.42
N ASP A 186 -5.66 -7.68 1.12
CA ASP A 186 -6.43 -8.41 0.10
C ASP A 186 -5.59 -9.35 -0.76
N ASN A 187 -4.28 -9.15 -0.81
CA ASN A 187 -3.36 -9.99 -1.57
C ASN A 187 -2.62 -10.97 -0.65
N TYR A 188 -3.16 -12.18 -0.51
CA TYR A 188 -2.68 -13.16 0.48
C TYR A 188 -1.25 -13.62 0.21
N ALA A 189 -0.83 -13.71 -1.05
CA ALA A 189 0.54 -14.08 -1.42
C ALA A 189 1.58 -13.02 -0.99
N ARG A 190 1.18 -11.79 -0.83
CA ARG A 190 2.05 -10.69 -0.38
C ARG A 190 1.81 -10.34 1.07
N ASP A 191 0.55 -10.07 1.41
CA ASP A 191 0.19 -9.51 2.71
C ASP A 191 0.31 -10.56 3.82
N ILE A 192 -0.29 -11.73 3.60
CA ILE A 192 -0.35 -12.77 4.63
C ILE A 192 0.98 -13.53 4.75
N ILE A 193 1.60 -13.93 3.63
CA ILE A 193 2.90 -14.62 3.67
C ILE A 193 3.96 -13.71 4.28
N GLY A 194 4.02 -12.44 3.86
CA GLY A 194 5.01 -11.51 4.38
C GLY A 194 4.85 -11.22 5.87
N ALA A 195 3.62 -10.97 6.33
CA ALA A 195 3.34 -10.73 7.74
C ALA A 195 3.62 -11.96 8.62
N LYS A 196 3.23 -13.17 8.18
CA LYS A 196 3.58 -14.42 8.88
C LYS A 196 5.10 -14.59 8.98
N SER A 197 5.83 -14.34 7.88
CA SER A 197 7.29 -14.43 7.85
C SER A 197 7.97 -13.40 8.76
N ALA A 198 7.34 -12.24 8.99
CA ALA A 198 7.78 -11.23 9.93
C ALA A 198 7.37 -11.52 11.39
N GLY A 199 6.57 -12.56 11.64
CA GLY A 199 6.15 -12.97 12.98
C GLY A 199 4.91 -12.22 13.50
N PHE A 200 4.05 -11.69 12.63
CA PHE A 200 2.80 -11.06 13.03
C PHE A 200 1.86 -12.08 13.71
N GLY A 201 1.19 -11.65 14.78
CA GLY A 201 0.35 -12.51 15.61
C GLY A 201 -1.02 -12.81 15.04
N LEU A 202 -1.53 -11.98 14.11
CA LEU A 202 -2.84 -12.16 13.47
C LEU A 202 -2.82 -11.66 12.03
N ASN A 203 -3.45 -12.41 11.11
CA ASN A 203 -3.50 -12.09 9.69
C ASN A 203 -4.95 -12.11 9.21
N VAL A 204 -5.49 -10.95 8.85
CA VAL A 204 -6.86 -10.77 8.39
C VAL A 204 -6.86 -10.56 6.89
N GLY A 205 -7.48 -11.48 6.17
CA GLY A 205 -7.69 -11.40 4.73
C GLY A 205 -8.95 -10.59 4.40
N ILE A 206 -8.87 -9.78 3.36
CA ILE A 206 -10.01 -9.05 2.79
C ILE A 206 -10.53 -9.78 1.56
N ASP A 207 -11.85 -9.97 1.49
CA ASP A 207 -12.55 -10.50 0.32
C ASP A 207 -13.89 -9.77 0.12
N TYR A 208 -13.81 -8.53 -0.41
CA TYR A 208 -14.99 -7.71 -0.63
C TYR A 208 -15.83 -8.23 -1.80
N PRO A 209 -17.17 -8.32 -1.68
CA PRO A 209 -18.05 -8.78 -2.76
C PRO A 209 -17.87 -8.01 -4.08
N ASP A 210 -17.68 -6.70 -4.01
CA ASP A 210 -17.51 -5.83 -5.18
C ASP A 210 -16.06 -5.77 -5.71
N ASN A 211 -15.11 -6.31 -4.95
CA ASN A 211 -13.69 -6.40 -5.32
C ASN A 211 -13.09 -7.69 -4.73
N PRO A 212 -13.56 -8.87 -5.19
CA PRO A 212 -13.16 -10.14 -4.60
C PRO A 212 -11.67 -10.42 -4.82
N SER A 213 -11.07 -11.05 -3.82
CA SER A 213 -9.72 -11.59 -3.94
C SER A 213 -9.67 -12.63 -5.05
N ARG A 214 -8.64 -12.57 -5.89
CA ARG A 214 -8.39 -13.55 -6.96
C ARG A 214 -7.38 -14.60 -6.55
N GLU A 215 -6.98 -14.59 -5.29
CA GLU A 215 -5.96 -15.47 -4.76
C GLU A 215 -6.51 -16.88 -4.50
N ILE A 216 -5.77 -17.88 -4.95
CA ILE A 216 -6.03 -19.27 -4.54
C ILE A 216 -5.46 -19.44 -3.14
N ILE A 217 -6.31 -19.80 -2.19
CA ILE A 217 -5.90 -20.02 -0.80
C ILE A 217 -5.17 -21.38 -0.69
N THR A 218 -3.95 -21.31 -0.20
CA THR A 218 -3.10 -22.46 0.14
C THR A 218 -2.86 -22.48 1.66
N ASP A 219 -2.19 -23.48 2.19
CA ASP A 219 -1.86 -23.53 3.61
C ASP A 219 -0.86 -22.43 3.99
N GLU A 220 0.00 -22.01 3.04
CA GLU A 220 1.01 -20.98 3.27
C GLU A 220 0.40 -19.59 3.35
N ASN A 221 -0.49 -19.23 2.41
CA ASN A 221 -1.08 -17.90 2.30
C ASN A 221 -2.45 -17.75 2.99
N ARG A 222 -2.94 -18.79 3.70
CA ARG A 222 -4.25 -18.77 4.37
C ARG A 222 -4.28 -17.71 5.47
N PRO A 223 -5.19 -16.72 5.41
CA PRO A 223 -5.43 -15.81 6.53
C PRO A 223 -5.98 -16.57 7.77
N ASP A 224 -5.79 -16.01 8.95
CA ASP A 224 -6.42 -16.52 10.18
C ASP A 224 -7.92 -16.22 10.19
N ILE A 225 -8.31 -15.06 9.65
CA ILE A 225 -9.69 -14.60 9.51
C ILE A 225 -9.84 -13.99 8.13
N ILE A 226 -11.00 -14.21 7.48
CA ILE A 226 -11.38 -13.52 6.24
C ILE A 226 -12.62 -12.68 6.52
N ILE A 227 -12.60 -11.42 6.09
CA ILE A 227 -13.72 -10.49 6.22
C ILE A 227 -14.17 -9.98 4.84
N SER A 228 -15.46 -9.70 4.72
CA SER A 228 -16.10 -9.19 3.49
C SER A 228 -16.61 -7.75 3.63
N ASP A 229 -16.46 -7.15 4.79
CA ASP A 229 -16.73 -5.74 5.09
C ASP A 229 -15.69 -5.24 6.09
N ILE A 230 -15.13 -4.06 5.83
CA ILE A 230 -14.10 -3.46 6.68
C ILE A 230 -14.58 -3.24 8.13
N ARG A 231 -15.89 -3.05 8.33
CA ARG A 231 -16.51 -2.84 9.64
C ARG A 231 -16.40 -4.06 10.55
N GLN A 232 -16.22 -5.25 9.99
CA GLN A 232 -16.01 -6.49 10.76
C GLN A 232 -14.71 -6.44 11.58
N LEU A 233 -13.76 -5.56 11.23
CA LEU A 233 -12.58 -5.32 12.07
C LEU A 233 -12.95 -4.81 13.45
N LEU A 234 -14.08 -4.11 13.60
CA LEU A 234 -14.53 -3.60 14.90
C LEU A 234 -14.97 -4.70 15.88
N ASP A 235 -15.39 -5.86 15.36
CA ASP A 235 -15.72 -7.04 16.16
C ASP A 235 -14.46 -7.84 16.52
N ILE A 236 -13.48 -7.88 15.61
CA ILE A 236 -12.20 -8.56 15.82
C ILE A 236 -11.34 -7.80 16.84
N PHE A 237 -11.39 -6.47 16.80
CA PHE A 237 -10.57 -5.56 17.62
C PHE A 237 -11.42 -4.68 18.55
N PRO A 238 -12.05 -5.25 19.60
CA PRO A 238 -13.02 -4.51 20.45
C PRO A 238 -12.36 -3.41 21.27
N LYS A 239 -11.15 -3.61 21.80
CA LYS A 239 -10.35 -2.63 22.54
C LYS A 239 -8.89 -3.09 22.60
N ALA A 240 -7.94 -2.17 22.44
CA ALA A 240 -6.54 -2.49 22.63
C ALA A 240 -6.22 -2.83 24.10
N PRO A 241 -5.33 -3.79 24.38
CA PRO A 241 -4.84 -4.05 25.72
C PRO A 241 -4.19 -2.80 26.32
N SER A 242 -4.44 -2.55 27.59
CA SER A 242 -3.75 -1.47 28.30
C SER A 242 -2.26 -1.80 28.33
N VAL A 243 -1.41 -0.95 27.77
CA VAL A 243 0.04 -1.05 27.92
C VAL A 243 0.35 -0.74 29.37
N CYS A 244 0.61 -1.75 30.20
CA CYS A 244 1.26 -1.53 31.49
C CYS A 244 2.67 -1.03 31.20
N LEU A 245 2.86 0.28 31.20
CA LEU A 245 4.18 0.87 31.38
C LEU A 245 4.63 0.45 32.78
N GLU A 246 5.39 -0.64 32.88
CA GLU A 246 6.17 -0.91 34.07
C GLU A 246 7.07 0.31 34.28
N ALA A 247 6.67 1.14 35.23
CA ALA A 247 7.49 2.24 35.73
C ALA A 247 8.77 1.60 36.26
N GLY A 248 9.84 1.67 35.48
CA GLY A 248 11.15 1.24 35.91
C GLY A 248 11.47 1.95 37.23
N THR A 249 11.34 1.23 38.32
CA THR A 249 11.83 1.65 39.62
C THR A 249 13.34 1.80 39.51
N ALA A 250 13.79 3.03 39.26
CA ALA A 250 15.17 3.41 39.50
C ALA A 250 15.47 3.14 40.99
N LYS A 251 16.13 2.01 41.27
CA LYS A 251 16.75 1.82 42.56
C LYS A 251 17.90 2.81 42.70
N LYS A 252 17.77 3.63 43.75
CA LYS A 252 18.86 4.50 44.24
C LYS A 252 20.08 3.72 44.66
#